data_cf6298066dc62a311e1bdae43a3555f0
#
_entry.id   cf6298066dc62a311e1bdae43a3555f0
#
_cell.length_a   1.000
_cell.length_b   1.000
_cell.length_c   1.000
_cell.angle_alpha   90.00
_cell.angle_beta   90.00
_cell.angle_gamma   90.00
#
_symmetry.space_group_name_H-M   'P 1'
#
loop_
_entity.id
_entity.type
_entity.pdbx_description
1 polymer ?
#
loop_
_entity_poly.entity_id
_entity_poly.type
_entity_poly.pdbx_seq_one_letter_code
_entity_poly.pdbx_strand_id
1 'polypeptide(L)'
;MPDSGFKHCTVDRHDQILTITLNRPEVLNAMNPEAHFELEEVFDLYAADPDMHVAIITGAGDKAFCVGTDLKELARTGDHRKPPGGFCGITTRFNLFKPVIAAVNGLCLGGGTEIVAACDLAIASEQAEFGLIEPRVGLAALGGGALQRLAREMPMKDAMMLVLTGKRITAHEARRISLINEVVAHEDLLPAARRLAHEILSCAPLAVQASKQVMLQSRDMPQMQASMVATYEAAEKMLSSHDALEGPRAFAEKRKPHWLGR
;
A
#
# COMPACT_ATOMS: atom_id res chain seq x y z
N MET A 1 12.17 16.17 0.98
CA MET A 1 11.92 15.66 2.36
C MET A 1 13.21 15.76 3.15
N PRO A 2 13.23 16.15 4.43
CA PRO A 2 14.41 16.04 5.27
C PRO A 2 14.72 14.57 5.56
N ASP A 3 15.96 14.16 5.37
CA ASP A 3 16.44 12.77 5.50
C ASP A 3 16.49 12.20 6.93
N SER A 4 16.04 12.91 7.96
CA SER A 4 16.34 12.51 9.35
C SER A 4 15.47 13.17 10.41
N GLY A 5 14.16 13.10 10.27
CA GLY A 5 13.25 13.64 11.30
C GLY A 5 12.31 12.60 11.91
N PHE A 6 12.13 11.48 11.24
CA PHE A 6 11.16 10.46 11.63
C PHE A 6 11.75 9.47 12.64
N LYS A 7 10.99 9.18 13.70
CA LYS A 7 11.40 8.29 14.79
C LYS A 7 10.93 6.85 14.57
N HIS A 8 9.73 6.69 14.01
CA HIS A 8 9.03 5.40 13.90
C HIS A 8 9.07 4.80 12.51
N CYS A 9 9.61 5.54 11.54
CA CYS A 9 9.92 5.04 10.20
C CYS A 9 11.23 5.63 9.68
N THR A 10 11.77 5.01 8.65
CA THR A 10 12.83 5.61 7.82
C THR A 10 12.34 5.72 6.39
N VAL A 11 12.85 6.71 5.66
CA VAL A 11 12.54 6.94 4.25
C VAL A 11 13.82 6.99 3.44
N ASP A 12 13.84 6.29 2.32
CA ASP A 12 14.93 6.31 1.34
C ASP A 12 14.37 6.67 -0.03
N ARG A 13 15.07 7.54 -0.76
CA ARG A 13 14.66 8.06 -2.07
C ARG A 13 15.69 7.70 -3.11
N HIS A 14 15.33 6.82 -4.02
CA HIS A 14 16.20 6.37 -5.08
C HIS A 14 15.41 6.03 -6.35
N ASP A 15 15.88 6.49 -7.51
CA ASP A 15 15.28 6.19 -8.81
C ASP A 15 13.76 6.44 -8.90
N GLN A 16 13.28 7.58 -8.37
CA GLN A 16 11.85 7.94 -8.34
C GLN A 16 10.99 7.00 -7.46
N ILE A 17 11.64 6.16 -6.66
CA ILE A 17 11.01 5.25 -5.69
C ILE A 17 11.25 5.78 -4.30
N LEU A 18 10.15 5.89 -3.50
CA LEU A 18 10.22 6.15 -2.07
C LEU A 18 10.12 4.82 -1.33
N THR A 19 11.17 4.41 -0.63
CA THR A 19 11.10 3.24 0.26
C THR A 19 10.82 3.72 1.69
N ILE A 20 9.69 3.29 2.26
CA ILE A 20 9.23 3.57 3.61
C ILE A 20 9.46 2.31 4.45
N THR A 21 10.27 2.40 5.51
CA THR A 21 10.50 1.28 6.40
C THR A 21 9.91 1.57 7.79
N LEU A 22 8.93 0.79 8.21
CA LEU A 22 8.38 0.83 9.56
C LEU A 22 9.50 0.46 10.54
N ASN A 23 9.82 1.31 11.50
CA ASN A 23 11.06 1.18 12.30
C ASN A 23 10.81 1.13 13.81
N ARG A 24 10.09 0.09 14.24
CA ARG A 24 9.88 -0.30 15.64
C ARG A 24 10.09 -1.82 15.81
N PRO A 25 11.25 -2.38 15.38
CA PRO A 25 11.47 -3.84 15.35
C PRO A 25 11.42 -4.50 16.74
N GLU A 26 11.71 -3.76 17.81
CA GLU A 26 11.65 -4.22 19.21
C GLU A 26 10.23 -4.58 19.66
N VAL A 27 9.21 -4.02 18.99
CA VAL A 27 7.79 -4.33 19.20
C VAL A 27 7.14 -4.93 17.93
N LEU A 28 7.94 -5.59 17.07
CA LEU A 28 7.48 -6.21 15.82
C LEU A 28 6.77 -5.22 14.89
N ASN A 29 7.25 -3.99 14.85
CA ASN A 29 6.68 -2.89 14.07
C ASN A 29 5.20 -2.60 14.39
N ALA A 30 4.76 -2.88 15.64
CA ALA A 30 3.45 -2.49 16.11
C ALA A 30 3.30 -0.96 16.11
N MET A 31 2.09 -0.47 15.81
CA MET A 31 1.80 0.93 15.61
C MET A 31 1.18 1.56 16.85
N ASN A 32 1.76 2.68 17.28
CA ASN A 32 1.19 3.60 18.27
C ASN A 32 0.67 4.88 17.58
N PRO A 33 -0.01 5.79 18.31
CA PRO A 33 -0.51 7.03 17.72
C PRO A 33 0.56 7.87 17.02
N GLU A 34 1.73 8.04 17.65
CA GLU A 34 2.82 8.82 17.07
C GLU A 34 3.28 8.26 15.73
N ALA A 35 3.43 6.94 15.63
CA ALA A 35 3.81 6.27 14.38
C ALA A 35 2.74 6.45 13.28
N HIS A 36 1.45 6.47 13.63
CA HIS A 36 0.39 6.74 12.67
C HIS A 36 0.48 8.16 12.09
N PHE A 37 0.68 9.17 12.93
CA PHE A 37 0.78 10.56 12.49
C PHE A 37 2.07 10.83 11.70
N GLU A 38 3.18 10.19 12.09
CA GLU A 38 4.44 10.30 11.36
C GLU A 38 4.32 9.72 9.94
N LEU A 39 3.68 8.56 9.80
CA LEU A 39 3.44 7.95 8.49
C LEU A 39 2.40 8.73 7.65
N GLU A 40 1.43 9.40 8.28
CA GLU A 40 0.56 10.36 7.58
C GLU A 40 1.37 11.44 6.89
N GLU A 41 2.32 12.05 7.60
CA GLU A 41 3.21 13.08 7.05
C GLU A 41 4.05 12.53 5.89
N VAL A 42 4.60 11.31 6.04
CA VAL A 42 5.35 10.65 4.95
C VAL A 42 4.50 10.49 3.70
N PHE A 43 3.25 10.04 3.84
CA PHE A 43 2.37 9.88 2.68
C PHE A 43 1.89 11.20 2.10
N ASP A 44 1.72 12.27 2.91
CA ASP A 44 1.44 13.62 2.41
C ASP A 44 2.61 14.15 1.58
N LEU A 45 3.82 14.01 2.08
CA LEU A 45 5.04 14.38 1.37
C LEU A 45 5.22 13.57 0.07
N TYR A 46 4.95 12.25 0.10
CA TYR A 46 4.97 11.41 -1.09
C TYR A 46 3.94 11.85 -2.14
N ALA A 47 2.73 12.13 -1.71
CA ALA A 47 1.66 12.58 -2.61
C ALA A 47 2.03 13.88 -3.32
N ALA A 48 2.67 14.82 -2.60
CA ALA A 48 3.03 16.14 -3.10
C ALA A 48 4.33 16.18 -3.91
N ASP A 49 5.23 15.19 -3.75
CA ASP A 49 6.56 15.20 -4.35
C ASP A 49 6.52 14.87 -5.86
N PRO A 50 6.83 15.79 -6.77
CA PRO A 50 6.75 15.54 -8.20
C PRO A 50 7.79 14.53 -8.71
N ASP A 51 8.86 14.28 -7.94
CA ASP A 51 9.97 13.42 -8.34
C ASP A 51 9.79 11.96 -7.88
N MET A 52 8.80 11.69 -7.00
CA MET A 52 8.51 10.34 -6.51
C MET A 52 7.24 9.79 -7.15
N HIS A 53 7.35 8.64 -7.82
CA HIS A 53 6.25 8.06 -8.61
C HIS A 53 5.74 6.74 -8.06
N VAL A 54 6.54 5.98 -7.30
CA VAL A 54 6.16 4.72 -6.67
C VAL A 54 6.65 4.72 -5.23
N ALA A 55 5.84 4.25 -4.28
CA ALA A 55 6.27 3.97 -2.92
C ALA A 55 6.35 2.46 -2.67
N ILE A 56 7.36 2.03 -1.90
CA ILE A 56 7.47 0.70 -1.33
C ILE A 56 7.39 0.85 0.19
N ILE A 57 6.52 0.08 0.87
CA ILE A 57 6.45 0.04 2.32
C ILE A 57 6.89 -1.34 2.82
N THR A 58 7.78 -1.38 3.81
CA THR A 58 8.32 -2.62 4.41
C THR A 58 8.52 -2.46 5.91
N GLY A 59 8.86 -3.54 6.62
CA GLY A 59 9.19 -3.51 8.05
C GLY A 59 10.70 -3.62 8.30
N ALA A 60 11.20 -2.95 9.34
CA ALA A 60 12.56 -3.11 9.81
C ALA A 60 12.75 -4.46 10.50
N GLY A 61 13.94 -5.06 10.33
CA GLY A 61 14.30 -6.37 10.88
C GLY A 61 13.68 -7.54 10.12
N ASP A 62 13.97 -8.76 10.57
CA ASP A 62 13.65 -9.99 9.83
C ASP A 62 12.35 -10.67 10.31
N LYS A 63 11.73 -10.18 11.41
CA LYS A 63 10.64 -10.89 12.08
C LYS A 63 9.26 -10.47 11.64
N ALA A 64 9.06 -9.19 11.38
CA ALA A 64 7.72 -8.68 11.14
C ALA A 64 7.71 -7.51 10.15
N PHE A 65 6.68 -7.51 9.31
CA PHE A 65 6.25 -6.31 8.60
C PHE A 65 5.57 -5.36 9.59
N CYS A 66 4.44 -5.77 10.16
CA CYS A 66 3.70 -5.05 11.19
C CYS A 66 2.69 -5.99 11.86
N VAL A 67 2.63 -6.01 13.18
CA VAL A 67 1.67 -6.84 13.93
C VAL A 67 0.42 -6.10 14.40
N GLY A 68 0.15 -4.92 13.85
CA GLY A 68 -1.04 -4.13 14.16
C GLY A 68 -0.82 -3.11 15.27
N THR A 69 -1.86 -2.82 16.04
CA THR A 69 -1.82 -1.84 17.13
C THR A 69 -0.92 -2.32 18.26
N ASP A 70 -0.13 -1.41 18.83
CA ASP A 70 0.65 -1.65 20.04
C ASP A 70 -0.31 -1.77 21.25
N LEU A 71 -0.81 -3.00 21.49
CA LEU A 71 -1.79 -3.27 22.55
C LEU A 71 -1.23 -3.02 23.95
N LYS A 72 0.09 -3.10 24.15
CA LYS A 72 0.71 -2.79 25.46
C LYS A 72 0.65 -1.29 25.72
N GLU A 73 0.98 -0.50 24.72
CA GLU A 73 0.90 0.96 24.81
C GLU A 73 -0.55 1.42 24.92
N LEU A 74 -1.45 0.85 24.11
CA LEU A 74 -2.88 1.13 24.19
C LEU A 74 -3.47 0.82 25.58
N ALA A 75 -3.15 -0.33 26.16
CA ALA A 75 -3.62 -0.70 27.50
C ALA A 75 -3.08 0.25 28.59
N ARG A 76 -1.87 0.79 28.41
CA ARG A 76 -1.24 1.73 29.34
C ARG A 76 -1.80 3.15 29.24
N THR A 77 -2.08 3.63 28.01
CA THR A 77 -2.42 5.05 27.75
C THR A 77 -3.89 5.28 27.47
N GLY A 78 -4.61 4.27 26.97
CA GLY A 78 -5.94 4.43 26.38
C GLY A 78 -5.96 5.21 25.06
N ASP A 79 -4.79 5.61 24.53
CA ASP A 79 -4.70 6.43 23.33
C ASP A 79 -4.80 5.58 22.08
N HIS A 80 -5.85 5.82 21.30
CA HIS A 80 -6.16 5.13 20.04
C HIS A 80 -6.31 6.09 18.86
N ARG A 81 -5.80 7.33 19.00
CA ARG A 81 -5.88 8.35 17.94
C ARG A 81 -5.21 7.89 16.66
N LYS A 82 -5.82 8.25 15.55
CA LYS A 82 -5.30 8.04 14.19
C LYS A 82 -5.47 9.32 13.39
N PRO A 83 -4.61 9.57 12.41
CA PRO A 83 -4.75 10.68 11.48
C PRO A 83 -5.91 10.45 10.49
N PRO A 84 -6.29 11.47 9.68
CA PRO A 84 -7.29 11.34 8.61
C PRO A 84 -6.99 10.21 7.61
N GLY A 85 -5.73 9.94 7.28
CA GLY A 85 -5.31 8.81 6.43
C GLY A 85 -5.45 7.43 7.08
N GLY A 86 -5.91 7.37 8.36
CA GLY A 86 -6.24 6.14 9.07
C GLY A 86 -5.03 5.40 9.63
N PHE A 87 -5.14 4.08 9.72
CA PHE A 87 -4.05 3.23 10.22
C PHE A 87 -2.82 3.39 9.31
N CYS A 88 -1.65 3.64 9.90
CA CYS A 88 -0.41 3.89 9.17
C CYS A 88 -0.50 5.07 8.16
N GLY A 89 -1.45 6.01 8.32
CA GLY A 89 -1.63 7.15 7.40
C GLY A 89 -2.06 6.78 5.98
N ILE A 90 -2.45 5.52 5.71
CA ILE A 90 -2.76 5.05 4.35
C ILE A 90 -4.15 4.44 4.22
N THR A 91 -4.69 3.82 5.27
CA THR A 91 -5.86 2.93 5.11
C THR A 91 -7.17 3.64 4.77
N THR A 92 -7.28 4.94 5.01
CA THR A 92 -8.42 5.79 4.60
C THR A 92 -8.03 6.88 3.62
N ARG A 93 -6.87 6.76 2.98
CA ARG A 93 -6.35 7.72 2.00
C ARG A 93 -6.85 7.39 0.59
N PHE A 94 -8.08 7.75 0.28
CA PHE A 94 -8.73 7.44 -1.00
C PHE A 94 -8.35 8.37 -2.16
N ASN A 95 -7.52 9.38 -1.91
CA ASN A 95 -7.05 10.36 -2.90
C ASN A 95 -5.57 10.21 -3.28
N LEU A 96 -4.91 9.14 -2.84
CA LEU A 96 -3.54 8.83 -3.24
C LEU A 96 -3.55 7.96 -4.49
N PHE A 97 -3.32 8.57 -5.66
CA PHE A 97 -3.30 7.83 -6.94
C PHE A 97 -1.90 7.41 -7.38
N LYS A 98 -0.84 7.86 -6.72
CA LYS A 98 0.49 7.29 -6.89
C LYS A 98 0.53 5.86 -6.31
N PRO A 99 1.17 4.89 -7.01
CA PRO A 99 1.23 3.50 -6.58
C PRO A 99 1.96 3.29 -5.26
N VAL A 100 1.46 2.35 -4.46
CA VAL A 100 2.11 1.86 -3.24
C VAL A 100 2.21 0.34 -3.28
N ILE A 101 3.42 -0.18 -3.10
CA ILE A 101 3.75 -1.62 -3.06
C ILE A 101 4.07 -2.00 -1.62
N ALA A 102 3.39 -3.00 -1.05
CA ALA A 102 3.79 -3.61 0.20
C ALA A 102 4.85 -4.69 -0.05
N ALA A 103 6.01 -4.58 0.61
CA ALA A 103 7.05 -5.60 0.66
C ALA A 103 7.06 -6.25 2.06
N VAL A 104 6.39 -7.38 2.18
CA VAL A 104 6.06 -8.01 3.47
C VAL A 104 7.16 -8.97 3.87
N ASN A 105 8.01 -8.55 4.81
CA ASN A 105 9.22 -9.27 5.22
C ASN A 105 9.02 -10.33 6.31
N GLY A 106 7.83 -10.41 6.96
CA GLY A 106 7.60 -11.33 8.06
C GLY A 106 6.15 -11.27 8.55
N LEU A 107 5.93 -11.33 9.88
CA LEU A 107 4.60 -11.29 10.48
C LEU A 107 3.82 -10.04 10.05
N CYS A 108 2.64 -10.26 9.48
CA CYS A 108 1.73 -9.24 8.98
C CYS A 108 0.34 -9.50 9.57
N LEU A 109 0.07 -8.93 10.75
CA LEU A 109 -1.09 -9.30 11.56
C LEU A 109 -1.96 -8.08 11.88
N GLY A 110 -3.26 -8.30 11.97
CA GLY A 110 -4.20 -7.24 12.33
C GLY A 110 -4.08 -6.03 11.41
N GLY A 111 -3.82 -4.85 11.99
CA GLY A 111 -3.56 -3.63 11.25
C GLY A 111 -2.44 -3.71 10.21
N GLY A 112 -1.46 -4.64 10.36
CA GLY A 112 -0.48 -4.93 9.32
C GLY A 112 -1.12 -5.49 8.06
N THR A 113 -2.05 -6.45 8.21
CA THR A 113 -2.84 -6.96 7.07
C THR A 113 -3.74 -5.88 6.49
N GLU A 114 -4.25 -4.95 7.30
CA GLU A 114 -5.03 -3.79 6.84
C GLU A 114 -4.19 -2.84 5.97
N ILE A 115 -2.90 -2.61 6.32
CA ILE A 115 -1.95 -1.84 5.50
C ILE A 115 -1.79 -2.51 4.13
N VAL A 116 -1.54 -3.83 4.11
CA VAL A 116 -1.37 -4.59 2.86
C VAL A 116 -2.62 -4.50 1.98
N ALA A 117 -3.80 -4.66 2.57
CA ALA A 117 -5.07 -4.51 1.85
C ALA A 117 -5.33 -3.07 1.35
N ALA A 118 -4.65 -2.06 1.89
CA ALA A 118 -4.75 -0.68 1.43
C ALA A 118 -3.71 -0.31 0.37
N CYS A 119 -2.65 -1.11 0.22
CA CYS A 119 -1.67 -0.97 -0.86
C CYS A 119 -2.23 -1.47 -2.19
N ASP A 120 -1.68 -1.01 -3.30
CA ASP A 120 -2.12 -1.39 -4.64
C ASP A 120 -1.60 -2.77 -5.05
N LEU A 121 -0.38 -3.09 -4.62
CA LEU A 121 0.32 -4.34 -4.90
C LEU A 121 1.05 -4.82 -3.65
N ALA A 122 1.26 -6.12 -3.55
CA ALA A 122 2.00 -6.71 -2.45
C ALA A 122 2.85 -7.89 -2.88
N ILE A 123 4.11 -7.90 -2.42
CA ILE A 123 5.05 -9.02 -2.54
C ILE A 123 5.40 -9.45 -1.12
N ALA A 124 5.50 -10.74 -0.88
CA ALA A 124 5.86 -11.26 0.43
C ALA A 124 7.07 -12.18 0.37
N SER A 125 7.86 -12.15 1.43
CA SER A 125 8.80 -13.22 1.75
C SER A 125 8.03 -14.53 1.99
N GLU A 126 8.59 -15.66 1.58
CA GLU A 126 8.04 -17.00 1.88
C GLU A 126 7.87 -17.27 3.38
N GLN A 127 8.61 -16.53 4.24
CA GLN A 127 8.51 -16.62 5.70
C GLN A 127 7.35 -15.78 6.26
N ALA A 128 6.69 -14.96 5.45
CA ALA A 128 5.64 -14.07 5.91
C ALA A 128 4.37 -14.85 6.29
N GLU A 129 3.73 -14.41 7.36
CA GLU A 129 2.42 -14.89 7.79
C GLU A 129 1.44 -13.72 7.86
N PHE A 130 0.22 -13.95 7.42
CA PHE A 130 -0.86 -12.97 7.41
C PHE A 130 -2.01 -13.39 8.32
N GLY A 131 -2.72 -12.44 8.90
CA GLY A 131 -3.92 -12.73 9.67
C GLY A 131 -4.64 -11.51 10.19
N LEU A 132 -5.96 -11.58 10.25
CA LEU A 132 -6.82 -10.65 10.97
C LEU A 132 -7.16 -11.29 12.32
N ILE A 133 -6.26 -11.12 13.29
CA ILE A 133 -6.28 -11.84 14.56
C ILE A 133 -7.16 -11.18 15.63
N GLU A 134 -7.78 -10.06 15.34
CA GLU A 134 -8.59 -9.25 16.26
C GLU A 134 -9.69 -10.08 16.97
N PRO A 135 -10.41 -11.02 16.32
CA PRO A 135 -11.42 -11.82 17.01
C PRO A 135 -10.88 -12.66 18.17
N ARG A 136 -9.61 -13.03 18.14
CA ARG A 136 -8.95 -13.80 19.21
C ARG A 136 -8.67 -12.98 20.48
N VAL A 137 -8.78 -11.66 20.37
CA VAL A 137 -8.61 -10.73 21.49
C VAL A 137 -9.90 -9.91 21.76
N GLY A 138 -11.04 -10.37 21.24
CA GLY A 138 -12.34 -9.75 21.49
C GLY A 138 -12.60 -8.47 20.68
N LEU A 139 -11.85 -8.25 19.60
CA LEU A 139 -11.99 -7.10 18.73
C LEU A 139 -12.41 -7.51 17.32
N ALA A 140 -12.67 -6.54 16.45
CA ALA A 140 -12.84 -6.75 15.02
C ALA A 140 -11.86 -5.83 14.27
N ALA A 141 -11.48 -6.21 13.06
CA ALA A 141 -10.55 -5.45 12.19
C ALA A 141 -11.25 -4.21 11.61
N LEU A 142 -11.61 -3.26 12.46
CA LEU A 142 -12.33 -2.02 12.10
C LEU A 142 -11.38 -0.83 11.92
N GLY A 143 -10.09 -1.04 12.18
CA GLY A 143 -9.13 0.04 12.28
C GLY A 143 -8.64 0.59 10.95
N GLY A 144 -8.57 -0.24 9.91
CA GLY A 144 -7.97 0.09 8.62
C GLY A 144 -8.77 -0.36 7.40
N GLY A 145 -10.02 -0.81 7.58
CA GLY A 145 -10.94 -1.11 6.47
C GLY A 145 -10.65 -2.42 5.74
N ALA A 146 -9.93 -3.38 6.35
CA ALA A 146 -9.73 -4.69 5.75
C ALA A 146 -11.05 -5.42 5.48
N LEU A 147 -12.02 -5.35 6.39
CA LEU A 147 -13.32 -6.01 6.21
C LEU A 147 -14.03 -5.55 4.94
N GLN A 148 -13.96 -4.25 4.65
CA GLN A 148 -14.59 -3.65 3.47
C GLN A 148 -13.83 -4.01 2.18
N ARG A 149 -12.47 -4.00 2.22
CA ARG A 149 -11.64 -4.30 1.07
C ARG A 149 -11.68 -5.78 0.71
N LEU A 150 -11.43 -6.66 1.67
CA LEU A 150 -11.41 -8.11 1.42
C LEU A 150 -12.73 -8.62 0.87
N ALA A 151 -13.87 -8.07 1.33
CA ALA A 151 -15.18 -8.41 0.79
C ALA A 151 -15.39 -8.02 -0.68
N ARG A 152 -14.57 -7.09 -1.21
CA ARG A 152 -14.62 -6.60 -2.61
C ARG A 152 -13.53 -7.16 -3.50
N GLU A 153 -12.45 -7.67 -2.94
CA GLU A 153 -11.21 -7.97 -3.65
C GLU A 153 -10.90 -9.47 -3.73
N MET A 154 -11.54 -10.28 -2.88
CA MET A 154 -11.28 -11.73 -2.85
C MET A 154 -12.58 -12.54 -2.76
N PRO A 155 -12.51 -13.86 -3.02
CA PRO A 155 -13.66 -14.75 -2.82
C PRO A 155 -14.19 -14.67 -1.38
N MET A 156 -15.47 -14.42 -1.21
CA MET A 156 -16.11 -14.19 0.10
C MET A 156 -15.83 -15.32 1.11
N LYS A 157 -15.73 -16.58 0.68
CA LYS A 157 -15.44 -17.70 1.58
C LYS A 157 -14.02 -17.65 2.13
N ASP A 158 -13.05 -17.23 1.34
CA ASP A 158 -11.66 -17.04 1.79
C ASP A 158 -11.58 -15.83 2.74
N ALA A 159 -12.23 -14.72 2.41
CA ALA A 159 -12.33 -13.55 3.30
C ALA A 159 -12.96 -13.92 4.65
N MET A 160 -14.11 -14.61 4.64
CA MET A 160 -14.79 -15.06 5.87
C MET A 160 -13.93 -16.04 6.68
N MET A 161 -13.22 -16.96 6.04
CA MET A 161 -12.32 -17.88 6.73
C MET A 161 -11.24 -17.12 7.50
N LEU A 162 -10.62 -16.11 6.87
CA LEU A 162 -9.59 -15.29 7.50
C LEU A 162 -10.15 -14.48 8.67
N VAL A 163 -11.27 -13.77 8.43
CA VAL A 163 -11.86 -12.84 9.39
C VAL A 163 -12.51 -13.56 10.60
N LEU A 164 -13.31 -14.62 10.36
CA LEU A 164 -14.06 -15.26 11.43
C LEU A 164 -13.21 -16.16 12.32
N THR A 165 -12.15 -16.74 11.77
CA THR A 165 -11.28 -17.67 12.54
C THR A 165 -10.12 -16.95 13.23
N GLY A 166 -9.74 -15.77 12.76
CA GLY A 166 -8.53 -15.09 13.20
C GLY A 166 -7.26 -15.94 13.01
N LYS A 167 -7.29 -16.93 12.10
CA LYS A 167 -6.12 -17.77 11.85
C LYS A 167 -5.04 -17.03 11.09
N ARG A 168 -3.80 -17.46 11.31
CA ARG A 168 -2.69 -17.06 10.44
C ARG A 168 -2.66 -17.95 9.21
N ILE A 169 -2.27 -17.37 8.08
CA ILE A 169 -2.05 -18.06 6.82
C ILE A 169 -0.63 -17.77 6.32
N THR A 170 -0.05 -18.70 5.59
CA THR A 170 1.26 -18.54 4.97
C THR A 170 1.21 -17.56 3.80
N ALA A 171 2.39 -17.05 3.35
CA ALA A 171 2.51 -16.24 2.15
C ALA A 171 1.92 -16.93 0.90
N HIS A 172 2.15 -18.22 0.74
CA HIS A 172 1.60 -18.99 -0.38
C HIS A 172 0.07 -19.06 -0.35
N GLU A 173 -0.53 -19.23 0.84
CA GLU A 173 -1.98 -19.19 0.98
C GLU A 173 -2.52 -17.78 0.71
N ALA A 174 -1.85 -16.73 1.21
CA ALA A 174 -2.19 -15.34 0.93
C ALA A 174 -2.15 -15.03 -0.58
N ARG A 175 -1.18 -15.61 -1.30
CA ARG A 175 -1.11 -15.53 -2.77
C ARG A 175 -2.27 -16.28 -3.44
N ARG A 176 -2.60 -17.48 -2.96
CA ARG A 176 -3.71 -18.30 -3.49
C ARG A 176 -5.05 -17.59 -3.40
N ILE A 177 -5.30 -16.87 -2.30
CA ILE A 177 -6.56 -16.14 -2.08
C ILE A 177 -6.53 -14.69 -2.63
N SER A 178 -5.48 -14.33 -3.37
CA SER A 178 -5.32 -13.00 -4.00
C SER A 178 -5.14 -11.83 -3.02
N LEU A 179 -4.68 -12.09 -1.79
CA LEU A 179 -4.31 -11.03 -0.84
C LEU A 179 -3.00 -10.36 -1.24
N ILE A 180 -2.09 -11.09 -1.91
CA ILE A 180 -0.81 -10.59 -2.41
C ILE A 180 -0.57 -11.07 -3.85
N ASN A 181 0.39 -10.44 -4.54
CA ASN A 181 0.70 -10.72 -5.95
C ASN A 181 1.77 -11.79 -6.13
N GLU A 182 2.81 -11.82 -5.28
CA GLU A 182 3.99 -12.67 -5.47
C GLU A 182 4.57 -13.12 -4.13
N VAL A 183 5.20 -14.31 -4.12
CA VAL A 183 5.99 -14.84 -3.00
C VAL A 183 7.40 -15.09 -3.50
N VAL A 184 8.39 -14.62 -2.75
CA VAL A 184 9.81 -14.73 -3.10
C VAL A 184 10.64 -15.19 -1.90
N ALA A 185 11.88 -15.64 -2.11
CA ALA A 185 12.82 -15.87 -1.03
C ALA A 185 13.04 -14.57 -0.22
N HIS A 186 13.37 -14.71 1.06
CA HIS A 186 13.45 -13.54 1.96
C HIS A 186 14.45 -12.49 1.47
N GLU A 187 15.62 -12.94 1.02
CA GLU A 187 16.68 -12.08 0.47
C GLU A 187 16.30 -11.38 -0.82
N ASP A 188 15.36 -11.93 -1.58
CA ASP A 188 14.88 -11.36 -2.85
C ASP A 188 13.72 -10.38 -2.69
N LEU A 189 13.19 -10.16 -1.48
CA LEU A 189 11.98 -9.37 -1.26
C LEU A 189 12.11 -7.92 -1.76
N LEU A 190 13.08 -7.18 -1.28
CA LEU A 190 13.28 -5.79 -1.72
C LEU A 190 13.74 -5.70 -3.17
N PRO A 191 14.65 -6.56 -3.68
CA PRO A 191 14.91 -6.66 -5.11
C PRO A 191 13.67 -6.87 -5.96
N ALA A 192 12.76 -7.76 -5.57
CA ALA A 192 11.51 -8.02 -6.28
C ALA A 192 10.55 -6.81 -6.25
N ALA A 193 10.40 -6.16 -5.09
CA ALA A 193 9.58 -4.96 -4.97
C ALA A 193 10.13 -3.81 -5.83
N ARG A 194 11.44 -3.61 -5.87
CA ARG A 194 12.10 -2.61 -6.75
C ARG A 194 11.94 -2.96 -8.23
N ARG A 195 12.05 -4.22 -8.61
CA ARG A 195 11.78 -4.68 -9.98
C ARG A 195 10.38 -4.30 -10.44
N LEU A 196 9.37 -4.62 -9.60
CA LEU A 196 7.97 -4.27 -9.86
C LEU A 196 7.76 -2.74 -9.92
N ALA A 197 8.42 -1.98 -9.05
CA ALA A 197 8.39 -0.52 -9.10
C ALA A 197 8.97 0.01 -10.42
N HIS A 198 10.08 -0.54 -10.91
CA HIS A 198 10.66 -0.15 -12.20
C HIS A 198 9.77 -0.53 -13.39
N GLU A 199 9.01 -1.64 -13.32
CA GLU A 199 7.99 -1.95 -14.33
C GLU A 199 6.91 -0.86 -14.38
N ILE A 200 6.44 -0.39 -13.22
CA ILE A 200 5.50 0.74 -13.15
C ILE A 200 6.13 2.03 -13.68
N LEU A 201 7.38 2.33 -13.32
CA LEU A 201 8.11 3.52 -13.79
C LEU A 201 8.38 3.51 -15.30
N SER A 202 8.32 2.35 -15.96
CA SER A 202 8.39 2.27 -17.43
C SER A 202 7.15 2.83 -18.12
N CYS A 203 6.05 3.00 -17.39
CA CYS A 203 4.80 3.58 -17.85
C CYS A 203 4.73 5.08 -17.56
N ALA A 204 3.93 5.83 -18.33
CA ALA A 204 3.70 7.25 -18.08
C ALA A 204 3.06 7.47 -16.71
N PRO A 205 3.67 8.27 -15.78
CA PRO A 205 3.21 8.34 -14.40
C PRO A 205 1.79 8.88 -14.25
N LEU A 206 1.37 9.83 -15.08
CA LEU A 206 -0.01 10.34 -15.06
C LEU A 206 -1.01 9.32 -15.58
N ALA A 207 -0.62 8.46 -16.54
CA ALA A 207 -1.48 7.38 -17.02
C ALA A 207 -1.69 6.29 -15.96
N VAL A 208 -0.65 5.97 -15.19
CA VAL A 208 -0.75 5.05 -14.05
C VAL A 208 -1.71 5.61 -12.99
N GLN A 209 -1.55 6.89 -12.62
CA GLN A 209 -2.43 7.55 -11.64
C GLN A 209 -3.87 7.62 -12.12
N ALA A 210 -4.11 7.98 -13.38
CA ALA A 210 -5.44 8.00 -13.98
C ALA A 210 -6.10 6.61 -13.96
N SER A 211 -5.36 5.58 -14.35
CA SER A 211 -5.87 4.19 -14.33
C SER A 211 -6.25 3.76 -12.92
N LYS A 212 -5.40 4.03 -11.92
CA LYS A 212 -5.69 3.75 -10.51
C LYS A 212 -6.95 4.49 -10.03
N GLN A 213 -7.07 5.80 -10.31
CA GLN A 213 -8.24 6.57 -9.93
C GLN A 213 -9.52 5.98 -10.52
N VAL A 214 -9.52 5.73 -11.83
CA VAL A 214 -10.69 5.17 -12.51
C VAL A 214 -11.08 3.82 -11.90
N MET A 215 -10.14 2.90 -11.72
CA MET A 215 -10.43 1.59 -11.12
C MET A 215 -11.00 1.68 -9.72
N LEU A 216 -10.43 2.51 -8.85
CA LEU A 216 -10.86 2.62 -7.45
C LEU A 216 -12.22 3.30 -7.34
N GLN A 217 -12.44 4.41 -8.05
CA GLN A 217 -13.67 5.18 -7.95
C GLN A 217 -14.84 4.55 -8.71
N SER A 218 -14.58 3.94 -9.87
CA SER A 218 -15.62 3.28 -10.66
C SER A 218 -16.18 2.02 -9.98
N ARG A 219 -15.36 1.32 -9.20
CA ARG A 219 -15.76 0.09 -8.49
C ARG A 219 -16.96 0.28 -7.55
N ASP A 220 -17.07 1.46 -6.96
CA ASP A 220 -18.13 1.78 -6.01
C ASP A 220 -19.34 2.46 -6.67
N MET A 221 -19.30 2.67 -7.99
CA MET A 221 -20.43 3.23 -8.74
C MET A 221 -21.44 2.12 -9.07
N PRO A 222 -22.77 2.34 -8.85
CA PRO A 222 -23.77 1.29 -8.98
C PRO A 222 -24.01 0.84 -10.43
N GLN A 223 -23.65 1.67 -11.41
CA GLN A 223 -23.89 1.40 -12.82
C GLN A 223 -22.62 1.59 -13.65
N MET A 224 -22.24 0.59 -14.41
CA MET A 224 -21.11 0.63 -15.35
C MET A 224 -21.20 1.84 -16.30
N GLN A 225 -22.39 2.09 -16.86
CA GLN A 225 -22.58 3.20 -17.78
C GLN A 225 -22.26 4.55 -17.10
N ALA A 226 -22.67 4.75 -15.86
CA ALA A 226 -22.39 5.98 -15.11
C ALA A 226 -20.88 6.15 -14.90
N SER A 227 -20.16 5.07 -14.57
CA SER A 227 -18.71 5.11 -14.37
C SER A 227 -17.95 5.37 -15.68
N MET A 228 -18.45 4.91 -16.83
CA MET A 228 -17.79 5.14 -18.13
C MET A 228 -17.90 6.57 -18.63
N VAL A 229 -18.91 7.33 -18.19
CA VAL A 229 -19.12 8.74 -18.57
C VAL A 229 -18.77 9.72 -17.45
N ALA A 230 -18.32 9.23 -16.31
CA ALA A 230 -17.90 10.04 -15.19
C ALA A 230 -16.59 10.79 -15.52
N THR A 231 -16.43 11.96 -14.93
CA THR A 231 -15.20 12.74 -14.99
C THR A 231 -14.24 12.26 -13.90
N TYR A 232 -12.98 12.01 -14.28
CA TYR A 232 -11.90 11.62 -13.38
C TYR A 232 -10.76 12.62 -13.51
N GLU A 233 -10.46 13.35 -12.45
CA GLU A 233 -9.47 14.43 -12.45
C GLU A 233 -8.08 14.01 -12.96
N ALA A 234 -7.60 12.84 -12.50
CA ALA A 234 -6.30 12.34 -12.95
C ALA A 234 -6.31 11.95 -14.44
N ALA A 235 -7.46 11.48 -14.97
CA ALA A 235 -7.59 11.19 -16.39
C ALA A 235 -7.59 12.47 -17.24
N GLU A 236 -8.28 13.52 -16.80
CA GLU A 236 -8.24 14.82 -17.49
C GLU A 236 -6.83 15.43 -17.48
N LYS A 237 -6.16 15.39 -16.33
CA LYS A 237 -4.77 15.81 -16.21
C LYS A 237 -3.84 15.02 -17.12
N MET A 238 -4.02 13.70 -17.20
CA MET A 238 -3.25 12.83 -18.09
C MET A 238 -3.47 13.19 -19.55
N LEU A 239 -4.72 13.37 -20.00
CA LEU A 239 -5.06 13.69 -21.39
C LEU A 239 -4.48 15.05 -21.84
N SER A 240 -4.33 16.01 -20.94
CA SER A 240 -3.75 17.33 -21.21
C SER A 240 -2.23 17.40 -21.04
N SER A 241 -1.58 16.29 -20.68
CA SER A 241 -0.15 16.23 -20.36
C SER A 241 0.74 16.16 -21.59
N HIS A 242 2.03 16.52 -21.39
CA HIS A 242 3.09 16.25 -22.37
C HIS A 242 3.18 14.74 -22.70
N ASP A 243 3.06 13.89 -21.71
CA ASP A 243 3.23 12.44 -21.84
C ASP A 243 2.15 11.79 -22.71
N ALA A 244 0.94 12.38 -22.78
CA ALA A 244 -0.12 11.94 -23.67
C ALA A 244 0.25 12.09 -25.17
N LEU A 245 1.13 13.03 -25.49
CA LEU A 245 1.65 13.24 -26.87
C LEU A 245 2.95 12.46 -27.10
N GLU A 246 3.81 12.37 -26.08
CA GLU A 246 5.11 11.68 -26.16
C GLU A 246 4.93 10.18 -26.45
N GLY A 247 3.98 9.51 -25.81
CA GLY A 247 3.74 8.08 -26.00
C GLY A 247 3.49 7.71 -27.48
N PRO A 248 2.46 8.26 -28.13
CA PRO A 248 2.21 8.03 -29.56
C PRO A 248 3.36 8.41 -30.47
N ARG A 249 4.08 9.52 -30.16
CA ARG A 249 5.23 9.98 -30.93
C ARG A 249 6.40 8.97 -30.83
N ALA A 250 6.79 8.58 -29.62
CA ALA A 250 7.86 7.61 -29.39
C ALA A 250 7.56 6.27 -30.07
N PHE A 251 6.30 5.81 -30.02
CA PHE A 251 5.84 4.60 -30.70
C PHE A 251 6.00 4.72 -32.23
N ALA A 252 5.58 5.83 -32.85
CA ALA A 252 5.71 6.05 -34.28
C ALA A 252 7.18 6.11 -34.73
N GLU A 253 8.03 6.70 -33.89
CA GLU A 253 9.47 6.84 -34.12
C GLU A 253 10.28 5.58 -33.73
N LYS A 254 9.64 4.53 -33.18
CA LYS A 254 10.26 3.27 -32.73
C LYS A 254 11.39 3.50 -31.70
N ARG A 255 11.23 4.46 -30.82
CA ARG A 255 12.15 4.75 -29.70
C ARG A 255 11.48 4.58 -28.34
N LYS A 256 12.27 4.52 -27.29
CA LYS A 256 11.73 4.56 -25.93
C LYS A 256 11.14 5.95 -25.64
N PRO A 257 9.97 6.01 -24.97
CA PRO A 257 9.41 7.28 -24.54
C PRO A 257 10.23 7.90 -23.40
N HIS A 258 10.13 9.21 -23.28
CA HIS A 258 10.71 9.97 -22.18
C HIS A 258 9.58 10.64 -21.39
N TRP A 259 9.22 10.03 -20.26
CA TRP A 259 8.14 10.50 -19.44
C TRP A 259 8.55 11.68 -18.55
N LEU A 260 7.77 12.74 -18.53
CA LEU A 260 8.00 13.92 -17.71
C LEU A 260 7.04 14.05 -16.53
N GLY A 261 5.93 13.29 -16.50
CA GLY A 261 4.92 13.34 -15.44
C GLY A 261 4.11 14.66 -15.43
N ARG A 262 4.07 15.37 -16.55
CA ARG A 262 3.41 16.68 -16.67
C ARG A 262 2.84 16.93 -18.06
#